data_673a38bd6c8b7fa3126beae0f0baebba
#
_entry.id   673a38bd6c8b7fa3126beae0f0baebba
#
_cell.length_a   1.000
_cell.length_b   1.000
_cell.length_c   1.000
_cell.angle_alpha   90.00
_cell.angle_beta   90.00
_cell.angle_gamma   90.00
#
_symmetry.space_group_name_H-M   'P 1'
#
loop_
_entity.id
_entity.type
_entity.pdbx_description
1 polymer ?
#
loop_
_entity_poly.entity_id
_entity_poly.type
_entity_poly.pdbx_seq_one_letter_code
_entity_poly.pdbx_strand_id
1 'polypeptide(L)'
;MKVGKLGWLVAMFLSGGMAVAQGTVDDYRRAYALKEKFSADKVFYSNVNPQWIEGTHQFWYVRNTPDGRLYVSVDADKKARKELFDSHRLAKALGTASGKEVKPQALALGRLSVSKGLDTLR
;
A
#
# COMPACT_ATOMS: atom_id res chain seq x y z
N MET A 1 40.73 62.60 -10.63
CA MET A 1 40.02 61.85 -9.64
C MET A 1 39.46 60.58 -10.28
N LYS A 2 40.13 59.46 -10.06
CA LYS A 2 39.67 58.15 -10.60
C LYS A 2 39.06 57.35 -9.47
N VAL A 3 37.80 57.59 -9.21
CA VAL A 3 36.99 56.76 -8.29
C VAL A 3 35.93 56.10 -9.14
N GLY A 4 36.11 54.93 -9.56
CA GLY A 4 35.05 54.39 -10.40
C GLY A 4 35.01 52.92 -10.68
N LYS A 5 36.07 52.20 -10.51
CA LYS A 5 36.02 50.78 -10.90
C LYS A 5 36.00 49.79 -9.75
N LEU A 6 36.37 50.21 -8.55
CA LEU A 6 36.39 49.31 -7.37
C LEU A 6 35.03 49.33 -6.63
N GLY A 7 34.27 50.40 -6.70
CA GLY A 7 32.95 50.51 -6.06
C GLY A 7 31.87 49.64 -6.72
N TRP A 8 31.98 49.40 -8.00
CA TRP A 8 31.02 48.59 -8.76
C TRP A 8 31.18 47.08 -8.50
N LEU A 9 32.40 46.65 -8.20
CA LEU A 9 32.66 45.23 -7.88
C LEU A 9 32.15 44.87 -6.47
N VAL A 10 32.11 45.78 -5.53
CA VAL A 10 31.60 45.54 -4.17
C VAL A 10 30.09 45.51 -4.14
N ALA A 11 29.41 46.28 -4.99
CA ALA A 11 27.94 46.26 -5.08
C ALA A 11 27.37 44.99 -5.70
N MET A 12 28.16 44.27 -6.50
CA MET A 12 27.72 43.05 -7.17
C MET A 12 27.76 41.79 -6.27
N PHE A 13 28.49 41.88 -5.15
CA PHE A 13 28.58 40.74 -4.18
C PHE A 13 27.49 40.78 -3.08
N LEU A 14 26.75 41.87 -2.94
CA LEU A 14 25.68 42.00 -1.92
C LEU A 14 24.29 41.56 -2.41
N SER A 15 24.13 41.22 -3.68
CA SER A 15 22.89 40.68 -4.22
C SER A 15 22.81 39.16 -4.23
N GLY A 16 23.59 38.48 -3.37
CA GLY A 16 23.41 37.08 -3.03
C GLY A 16 22.08 36.91 -2.30
N GLY A 17 20.98 36.89 -3.05
CA GLY A 17 19.69 36.55 -2.53
C GLY A 17 19.82 35.25 -1.80
N MET A 18 19.52 35.22 -0.49
CA MET A 18 19.38 34.00 0.26
C MET A 18 18.30 33.16 -0.46
N ALA A 19 18.71 32.21 -1.25
CA ALA A 19 17.82 31.17 -1.76
C ALA A 19 17.31 30.38 -0.56
N VAL A 20 16.20 30.80 0.02
CA VAL A 20 15.49 30.07 1.08
C VAL A 20 14.81 28.88 0.39
N ALA A 21 15.64 27.93 -0.06
CA ALA A 21 15.19 26.71 -0.70
C ALA A 21 14.80 25.63 0.33
N GLN A 22 14.90 25.94 1.62
CA GLN A 22 14.54 25.00 2.68
C GLN A 22 13.15 25.32 3.18
N GLY A 23 12.27 24.34 3.09
CA GLY A 23 10.92 24.44 3.65
C GLY A 23 10.96 24.75 5.15
N THR A 24 9.95 25.45 5.63
CA THR A 24 9.81 25.76 7.07
C THR A 24 9.43 24.51 7.86
N VAL A 25 9.61 24.56 9.18
CA VAL A 25 9.14 23.47 10.08
C VAL A 25 7.65 23.23 9.90
N ASP A 26 6.87 24.27 9.59
CA ASP A 26 5.43 24.13 9.36
C ASP A 26 5.11 23.46 8.01
N ASP A 27 5.97 23.60 7.01
CA ASP A 27 5.83 22.85 5.76
C ASP A 27 6.06 21.36 5.99
N TYR A 28 7.07 21.00 6.79
CA TYR A 28 7.31 19.62 7.19
C TYR A 28 6.15 19.06 8.02
N ARG A 29 5.63 19.80 8.98
CA ARG A 29 4.45 19.38 9.78
C ARG A 29 3.24 19.14 8.89
N ARG A 30 2.98 20.01 7.91
CA ARG A 30 1.89 19.83 6.94
C ARG A 30 2.11 18.58 6.07
N ALA A 31 3.33 18.35 5.62
CA ALA A 31 3.66 17.15 4.85
C ALA A 31 3.45 15.86 5.66
N TYR A 32 3.86 15.84 6.93
CA TYR A 32 3.62 14.70 7.82
C TYR A 32 2.14 14.48 8.10
N ALA A 33 1.38 15.54 8.34
CA ALA A 33 -0.07 15.45 8.53
C ALA A 33 -0.80 14.93 7.27
N LEU A 34 -0.30 15.26 6.07
CA LEU A 34 -0.80 14.67 4.83
C LEU A 34 -0.47 13.19 4.73
N LYS A 35 0.74 12.78 5.14
CA LYS A 35 1.14 11.37 5.16
C LYS A 35 0.20 10.53 6.04
N GLU A 36 -0.17 11.02 7.21
CA GLU A 36 -1.13 10.34 8.08
C GLU A 36 -2.54 10.28 7.47
N LYS A 37 -2.96 11.35 6.78
CA LYS A 37 -4.26 11.37 6.07
C LYS A 37 -4.31 10.40 4.89
N PHE A 38 -3.19 10.17 4.23
CA PHE A 38 -3.05 9.28 3.07
C PHE A 38 -2.35 7.96 3.41
N SER A 39 -2.31 7.59 4.71
CA SER A 39 -1.77 6.30 5.13
C SER A 39 -2.55 5.12 4.54
N ALA A 40 -1.95 3.95 4.60
CA ALA A 40 -2.33 2.75 3.85
C ALA A 40 -3.80 2.29 3.98
N ASP A 41 -4.51 2.75 5.00
CA ASP A 41 -5.92 2.40 5.25
C ASP A 41 -6.92 3.17 4.37
N LYS A 42 -6.46 4.15 3.59
CA LYS A 42 -7.32 4.93 2.69
C LYS A 42 -7.02 4.69 1.21
N VAL A 43 -5.96 3.97 0.92
CA VAL A 43 -5.58 3.61 -0.45
C VAL A 43 -5.93 2.15 -0.67
N PHE A 44 -7.07 1.92 -1.29
CA PHE A 44 -7.55 0.59 -1.65
C PHE A 44 -7.06 0.22 -3.05
N TYR A 45 -6.92 -1.07 -3.32
CA TYR A 45 -6.54 -1.61 -4.63
C TYR A 45 -5.17 -1.19 -5.17
N SER A 46 -4.32 -0.57 -4.36
CA SER A 46 -3.04 0.02 -4.78
C SER A 46 -1.92 -1.00 -4.98
N ASN A 47 -2.04 -2.16 -4.37
CA ASN A 47 -0.99 -3.18 -4.43
C ASN A 47 -1.59 -4.56 -4.68
N VAL A 48 -1.08 -5.23 -5.71
CA VAL A 48 -1.37 -6.63 -6.01
C VAL A 48 -0.06 -7.41 -5.91
N ASN A 49 0.03 -8.30 -4.94
CA ASN A 49 1.16 -9.20 -4.76
C ASN A 49 0.71 -10.63 -5.11
N PRO A 50 0.88 -11.06 -6.37
CA PRO A 50 0.40 -12.37 -6.82
C PRO A 50 1.25 -13.48 -6.24
N GLN A 51 0.59 -14.49 -5.70
CA GLN A 51 1.18 -15.74 -5.26
C GLN A 51 0.86 -16.82 -6.29
N TRP A 52 1.86 -17.15 -7.10
CA TRP A 52 1.70 -18.14 -8.15
C TRP A 52 1.61 -19.56 -7.58
N ILE A 53 0.73 -20.36 -8.15
CA ILE A 53 0.59 -21.78 -7.82
C ILE A 53 1.51 -22.56 -8.75
N GLU A 54 2.52 -23.18 -8.17
CA GLU A 54 3.59 -23.85 -8.90
C GLU A 54 3.07 -24.88 -9.91
N GLY A 55 3.60 -24.80 -11.14
CA GLY A 55 3.21 -25.69 -12.24
C GLY A 55 1.81 -25.45 -12.78
N THR A 56 1.25 -24.27 -12.59
CA THR A 56 -0.05 -23.85 -13.14
C THR A 56 0.01 -22.42 -13.67
N HIS A 57 -0.98 -21.99 -14.45
CA HIS A 57 -1.19 -20.60 -14.83
C HIS A 57 -2.22 -19.92 -13.90
N GLN A 58 -2.21 -20.30 -12.65
CA GLN A 58 -3.10 -19.79 -11.62
C GLN A 58 -2.31 -19.05 -10.55
N PHE A 59 -2.90 -18.00 -10.02
CA PHE A 59 -2.35 -17.27 -8.88
C PHE A 59 -3.47 -16.78 -7.98
N TRP A 60 -3.13 -16.44 -6.77
CA TRP A 60 -4.03 -15.77 -5.84
C TRP A 60 -3.35 -14.53 -5.25
N TYR A 61 -4.15 -13.61 -4.75
CA TYR A 61 -3.66 -12.41 -4.08
C TYR A 61 -4.68 -11.90 -3.07
N VAL A 62 -4.20 -11.07 -2.17
CA VAL A 62 -5.05 -10.37 -1.19
C VAL A 62 -5.37 -8.99 -1.73
N ARG A 63 -6.64 -8.67 -1.76
CA ARG A 63 -7.16 -7.37 -2.16
C ARG A 63 -7.68 -6.63 -0.92
N ASN A 64 -7.12 -5.47 -0.63
CA ASN A 64 -7.62 -4.61 0.42
C ASN A 64 -8.80 -3.79 -0.13
N THR A 65 -9.93 -3.85 0.56
CA THR A 65 -11.15 -3.11 0.24
C THR A 65 -11.52 -2.23 1.43
N PRO A 66 -12.43 -1.25 1.28
CA PRO A 66 -12.94 -0.48 2.42
C PRO A 66 -13.53 -1.35 3.53
N ASP A 67 -14.11 -2.48 3.16
CA ASP A 67 -14.77 -3.40 4.10
C ASP A 67 -13.79 -4.40 4.74
N GLY A 68 -12.56 -4.48 4.23
CA GLY A 68 -11.51 -5.38 4.73
C GLY A 68 -10.76 -6.14 3.65
N ARG A 69 -10.36 -7.38 3.94
CA ARG A 69 -9.53 -8.20 3.05
C ARG A 69 -10.36 -9.19 2.27
N LEU A 70 -10.10 -9.28 0.98
CA LEU A 70 -10.68 -10.27 0.08
C LEU A 70 -9.55 -11.11 -0.55
N TYR A 71 -9.67 -12.41 -0.46
CA TYR A 71 -8.76 -13.37 -1.09
C TYR A 71 -9.30 -13.74 -2.46
N VAL A 72 -8.53 -13.47 -3.48
CA VAL A 72 -8.95 -13.64 -4.89
C VAL A 72 -8.05 -14.64 -5.58
N SER A 73 -8.64 -15.59 -6.29
CA SER A 73 -7.95 -16.49 -7.22
C SER A 73 -8.20 -16.08 -8.66
N VAL A 74 -7.18 -16.22 -9.49
CA VAL A 74 -7.22 -15.97 -10.93
C VAL A 74 -6.69 -17.19 -11.65
N ASP A 75 -7.45 -17.64 -12.63
CA ASP A 75 -7.07 -18.67 -13.59
C ASP A 75 -6.85 -17.98 -14.95
N ALA A 76 -5.58 -17.88 -15.38
CA ALA A 76 -5.24 -17.16 -16.60
C ALA A 76 -5.71 -17.92 -17.84
N ASP A 77 -5.72 -19.24 -17.83
CA ASP A 77 -6.17 -20.03 -18.98
C ASP A 77 -7.67 -19.89 -19.22
N LYS A 78 -8.44 -19.89 -18.14
CA LYS A 78 -9.90 -19.72 -18.22
C LYS A 78 -10.34 -18.27 -18.21
N LYS A 79 -9.41 -17.32 -18.06
CA LYS A 79 -9.70 -15.87 -17.90
C LYS A 79 -10.74 -15.62 -16.82
N ALA A 80 -10.68 -16.40 -15.74
CA ALA A 80 -11.66 -16.41 -14.65
C ALA A 80 -11.05 -15.84 -13.37
N ARG A 81 -11.84 -15.05 -12.67
CA ARG A 81 -11.52 -14.51 -11.35
C ARG A 81 -12.65 -14.81 -10.39
N LYS A 82 -12.33 -15.37 -9.24
CA LYS A 82 -13.30 -15.72 -8.19
C LYS A 82 -12.69 -15.53 -6.81
N GLU A 83 -13.48 -15.60 -5.76
CA GLU A 83 -12.95 -15.72 -4.42
C GLU A 83 -12.16 -17.02 -4.28
N LEU A 84 -11.05 -16.95 -3.55
CA LEU A 84 -10.19 -18.11 -3.31
C LEU A 84 -10.90 -19.16 -2.48
N PHE A 85 -11.71 -18.72 -1.50
CA PHE A 85 -12.54 -19.55 -0.63
C PHE A 85 -13.74 -18.74 -0.12
N ASP A 86 -14.73 -19.43 0.42
CA ASP A 86 -15.87 -18.82 1.09
C ASP A 86 -15.45 -18.22 2.44
N SER A 87 -15.24 -16.91 2.46
CA SER A 87 -14.80 -16.17 3.64
C SER A 87 -15.82 -16.22 4.79
N HIS A 88 -17.11 -16.29 4.50
CA HIS A 88 -18.17 -16.38 5.51
C HIS A 88 -18.15 -17.75 6.20
N ARG A 89 -18.04 -18.81 5.42
CA ARG A 89 -17.96 -20.17 5.95
C ARG A 89 -16.72 -20.38 6.80
N LEU A 90 -15.58 -19.85 6.34
CA LEU A 90 -14.33 -19.93 7.09
C LEU A 90 -14.40 -19.15 8.40
N ALA A 91 -14.90 -17.91 8.36
CA ALA A 91 -15.06 -17.10 9.56
C ALA A 91 -15.97 -17.76 10.60
N LYS A 92 -17.09 -18.36 10.15
CA LYS A 92 -17.99 -19.11 11.03
C LYS A 92 -17.30 -20.30 11.68
N ALA A 93 -16.54 -21.09 10.90
CA ALA A 93 -15.80 -22.25 11.42
C ALA A 93 -14.74 -21.84 12.44
N LEU A 94 -13.97 -20.79 12.16
CA LEU A 94 -12.98 -20.23 13.08
C LEU A 94 -13.62 -19.65 14.34
N GLY A 95 -14.74 -18.97 14.21
CA GLY A 95 -15.51 -18.44 15.33
C GLY A 95 -15.97 -19.55 16.26
N THR A 96 -16.51 -20.64 15.71
CA THR A 96 -16.91 -21.82 16.48
C THR A 96 -15.72 -22.46 17.20
N ALA A 97 -14.59 -22.63 16.49
CA ALA A 97 -13.41 -23.25 17.04
C ALA A 97 -12.70 -22.40 18.12
N SER A 98 -12.71 -21.08 17.98
CA SER A 98 -12.02 -20.15 18.89
C SER A 98 -12.90 -19.60 20.01
N GLY A 99 -14.21 -19.81 19.93
CA GLY A 99 -15.19 -19.22 20.87
C GLY A 99 -15.29 -17.68 20.77
N LYS A 100 -14.83 -17.08 19.64
CA LYS A 100 -14.84 -15.64 19.40
C LYS A 100 -15.55 -15.32 18.10
N GLU A 101 -16.19 -14.16 18.04
CA GLU A 101 -16.73 -13.67 16.78
C GLU A 101 -15.63 -13.32 15.80
N VAL A 102 -15.62 -13.95 14.63
CA VAL A 102 -14.69 -13.68 13.53
C VAL A 102 -15.45 -13.09 12.35
N LYS A 103 -15.08 -11.86 11.97
CA LYS A 103 -15.68 -11.21 10.79
C LYS A 103 -15.00 -11.71 9.51
N PRO A 104 -15.76 -12.05 8.46
CA PRO A 104 -15.21 -12.54 7.19
C PRO A 104 -14.15 -11.60 6.57
N GLN A 105 -14.37 -10.30 6.69
CA GLN A 105 -13.48 -9.27 6.14
C GLN A 105 -12.23 -9.03 7.00
N ALA A 106 -12.24 -9.46 8.26
CA ALA A 106 -11.13 -9.33 9.19
C ALA A 106 -10.20 -10.55 9.22
N LEU A 107 -10.40 -11.52 8.34
CA LEU A 107 -9.56 -12.70 8.23
C LEU A 107 -8.12 -12.29 7.87
N ALA A 108 -7.21 -12.39 8.83
CA ALA A 108 -5.79 -12.15 8.66
C ALA A 108 -5.05 -13.49 8.67
N LEU A 109 -5.05 -14.17 7.54
CA LEU A 109 -4.33 -15.43 7.39
C LEU A 109 -2.85 -15.11 7.17
N GLY A 110 -1.98 -15.54 8.08
CA GLY A 110 -0.56 -15.17 8.07
C GLY A 110 0.22 -15.85 6.95
N ARG A 111 0.25 -17.16 6.96
CA ARG A 111 0.83 -17.97 5.88
C ARG A 111 -0.26 -18.81 5.27
N LEU A 112 -0.49 -18.62 3.98
CA LEU A 112 -1.46 -19.37 3.24
C LEU A 112 -0.75 -20.06 2.07
N SER A 113 -0.81 -21.37 2.01
CA SER A 113 -0.42 -22.12 0.82
C SER A 113 -1.63 -22.80 0.23
N VAL A 114 -1.67 -22.84 -1.09
CA VAL A 114 -2.83 -23.32 -1.85
C VAL A 114 -2.39 -24.47 -2.74
N SER A 115 -3.15 -25.54 -2.75
CA SER A 115 -2.90 -26.69 -3.63
C SER A 115 -3.19 -26.36 -5.09
N LYS A 116 -2.63 -27.16 -6.01
CA LYS A 116 -2.83 -27.00 -7.47
C LYS A 116 -4.30 -27.01 -7.90
N GLY A 117 -5.15 -27.71 -7.17
CA GLY A 117 -6.59 -27.79 -7.46
C GLY A 117 -7.42 -26.67 -6.86
N LEU A 118 -6.82 -25.76 -6.09
CA LEU A 118 -7.54 -24.74 -5.29
C LEU A 118 -8.53 -25.35 -4.28
N ASP A 119 -8.34 -26.60 -3.92
CA ASP A 119 -9.23 -27.38 -3.05
C ASP A 119 -8.74 -27.47 -1.61
N THR A 120 -7.44 -27.28 -1.39
CA THR A 120 -6.82 -27.38 -0.07
C THR A 120 -6.05 -26.10 0.26
N LEU A 121 -6.34 -25.54 1.44
CA LEU A 121 -5.62 -24.44 2.05
C LEU A 121 -4.83 -24.95 3.25
N ARG A 122 -3.57 -24.50 3.39
CA ARG A 122 -2.70 -24.80 4.54
C ARG A 122 -2.05 -23.54 5.05
#